data_ba1a563cc5608195b9d3dda144677bd6
#
_entry.id   ba1a563cc5608195b9d3dda144677bd6
#
_cell.length_a   1.000
_cell.length_b   1.000
_cell.length_c   1.000
_cell.angle_alpha   90.00
_cell.angle_beta   90.00
_cell.angle_gamma   90.00
#
_symmetry.space_group_name_H-M   'P 1'
#
loop_
_entity.id
_entity.type
_entity.pdbx_description
1 polymer ?
#
loop_
_entity_poly.entity_id
_entity_poly.type
_entity_poly.pdbx_seq_one_letter_code
_entity_poly.pdbx_strand_id
1 'polypeptide(L)'
;MSWATYAKEALRRGETVQVRPRGHSMSGKVNDGDRVTLAPADPAALKVGDIVLVRVHGTDYLHLIKAVSQGRFLIGNNRGGTNGWVGAHAIYGIATKIEP
;
A
#
# COMPACT_ATOMS: atom_id res chain seq x y z
N MET A 1 18.63 -1.07 4.37
CA MET A 1 17.24 -1.55 4.26
C MET A 1 16.36 -0.45 3.68
N SER A 2 15.43 -0.83 2.84
CA SER A 2 14.46 0.14 2.32
C SER A 2 13.41 0.48 3.39
N TRP A 3 12.71 1.59 3.20
CA TRP A 3 11.60 1.96 4.09
C TRP A 3 10.52 0.87 4.09
N ALA A 4 10.32 0.19 2.95
CA ALA A 4 9.31 -0.86 2.83
C ALA A 4 9.64 -2.08 3.69
N THR A 5 10.91 -2.47 3.76
CA THR A 5 11.33 -3.60 4.60
C THR A 5 11.05 -3.32 6.07
N TYR A 6 11.41 -2.13 6.54
CA TYR A 6 11.15 -1.71 7.91
C TYR A 6 9.65 -1.70 8.21
N ALA A 7 8.86 -1.13 7.30
CA ALA A 7 7.41 -1.06 7.47
C ALA A 7 6.77 -2.44 7.51
N LYS A 8 7.17 -3.35 6.61
CA LYS A 8 6.64 -4.71 6.57
C LYS A 8 6.86 -5.45 7.88
N GLU A 9 8.05 -5.32 8.47
CA GLU A 9 8.35 -5.98 9.74
C GLU A 9 7.48 -5.44 10.87
N ALA A 10 7.31 -4.13 10.97
CA ALA A 10 6.45 -3.51 11.97
C ALA A 10 5.00 -3.99 11.82
N LEU A 11 4.49 -4.00 10.59
CA LEU A 11 3.12 -4.42 10.31
C LEU A 11 2.89 -5.90 10.62
N ARG A 12 3.89 -6.76 10.38
CA ARG A 12 3.81 -8.18 10.75
C ARG A 12 3.68 -8.37 12.26
N ARG A 13 4.25 -7.49 13.04
CA ARG A 13 4.12 -7.51 14.50
C ARG A 13 2.82 -6.89 15.01
N GLY A 14 1.94 -6.46 14.11
CA GLY A 14 0.69 -5.80 14.46
C GLY A 14 0.84 -4.33 14.84
N GLU A 15 1.97 -3.73 14.50
CA GLU A 15 2.28 -2.34 14.86
C GLU A 15 1.89 -1.37 13.76
N THR A 16 1.57 -0.14 14.15
CA THR A 16 1.41 0.98 13.23
C THR A 16 2.77 1.60 12.99
N VAL A 17 3.03 2.04 11.75
CA VAL A 17 4.32 2.60 11.37
C VAL A 17 4.12 3.81 10.46
N GLN A 18 5.04 4.78 10.53
CA GLN A 18 5.04 5.93 9.63
C GLN A 18 6.22 5.81 8.67
N VAL A 19 5.96 6.13 7.40
CA VAL A 19 6.95 6.08 6.34
C VAL A 19 6.88 7.36 5.49
N ARG A 20 7.95 7.65 4.77
CA ARG A 20 8.01 8.75 3.78
C ARG A 20 8.44 8.17 2.44
N PRO A 21 7.49 7.61 1.68
CA PRO A 21 7.82 7.04 0.38
C PRO A 21 8.26 8.13 -0.59
N ARG A 22 9.11 7.77 -1.53
CA ARG A 22 9.62 8.65 -2.58
C ARG A 22 9.02 8.26 -3.92
N GLY A 23 8.88 9.23 -4.81
CA GLY A 23 8.41 9.02 -6.17
C GLY A 23 7.10 9.71 -6.46
N HIS A 24 6.61 9.54 -7.69
CA HIS A 24 5.47 10.30 -8.20
C HIS A 24 4.32 9.42 -8.71
N SER A 25 4.40 8.10 -8.53
CA SER A 25 3.37 7.18 -9.03
C SER A 25 2.01 7.38 -8.36
N MET A 26 2.00 7.98 -7.17
CA MET A 26 0.78 8.25 -6.39
C MET A 26 0.48 9.74 -6.27
N SER A 27 1.09 10.59 -7.09
CA SER A 27 0.90 12.04 -7.05
C SER A 27 -0.58 12.41 -7.06
N GLY A 28 -0.95 13.36 -6.20
CA GLY A 28 -2.33 13.75 -5.98
C GLY A 28 -2.98 13.05 -4.79
N LYS A 29 -2.57 11.84 -4.46
CA LYS A 29 -3.02 11.11 -3.27
C LYS A 29 -1.89 10.96 -2.25
N VAL A 30 -0.71 10.56 -2.69
CA VAL A 30 0.51 10.55 -1.89
C VAL A 30 1.59 11.23 -2.71
N ASN A 31 2.09 12.34 -2.23
CA ASN A 31 3.12 13.11 -2.91
C ASN A 31 4.50 12.73 -2.37
N ASP A 32 5.53 12.94 -3.18
CA ASP A 32 6.90 12.64 -2.78
C ASP A 32 7.23 13.33 -1.46
N GLY A 33 7.70 12.56 -0.49
CA GLY A 33 8.08 13.06 0.83
C GLY A 33 6.94 13.18 1.83
N ASP A 34 5.69 12.90 1.46
CA ASP A 34 4.58 12.88 2.39
C ASP A 34 4.82 11.82 3.48
N ARG A 35 4.33 12.10 4.68
CA ARG A 35 4.35 11.14 5.77
C ARG A 35 3.08 10.31 5.75
N VAL A 36 3.23 9.02 5.62
CA VAL A 36 2.12 8.07 5.53
C VAL A 36 2.12 7.18 6.77
N THR A 37 1.00 7.13 7.46
CA THR A 37 0.79 6.21 8.58
C THR A 37 0.16 4.95 8.05
N LEU A 38 0.80 3.81 8.32
CA LEU A 38 0.34 2.49 7.90
C LEU A 38 -0.06 1.68 9.12
N ALA A 39 -1.18 0.97 9.02
CA ALA A 39 -1.65 0.03 10.04
C ALA A 39 -1.82 -1.35 9.40
N PRO A 40 -1.80 -2.43 10.20
CA PRO A 40 -2.09 -3.76 9.66
C PRO A 40 -3.43 -3.78 8.94
N ALA A 41 -3.48 -4.44 7.78
CA ALA A 41 -4.70 -4.50 6.98
C ALA A 41 -5.59 -5.66 7.41
N ASP A 42 -6.90 -5.42 7.47
CA ASP A 42 -7.89 -6.47 7.56
C ASP A 42 -8.40 -6.75 6.14
N PRO A 43 -8.09 -7.92 5.56
CA PRO A 43 -8.50 -8.21 4.18
C PRO A 43 -10.00 -8.09 3.93
N ALA A 44 -10.82 -8.37 4.94
CA ALA A 44 -12.27 -8.28 4.78
C ALA A 44 -12.77 -6.83 4.67
N ALA A 45 -11.96 -5.86 5.11
CA ALA A 45 -12.32 -4.45 5.10
C ALA A 45 -11.71 -3.69 3.92
N LEU A 46 -10.82 -4.32 3.14
CA LEU A 46 -10.16 -3.65 2.01
C LEU A 46 -11.15 -3.40 0.87
N LYS A 47 -11.06 -2.22 0.28
CA LYS A 47 -11.96 -1.79 -0.80
C LYS A 47 -11.23 -0.97 -1.83
N VAL A 48 -11.88 -0.77 -2.97
CA VAL A 48 -11.39 0.10 -4.04
C VAL A 48 -11.12 1.51 -3.48
N GLY A 49 -9.97 2.05 -3.83
CA GLY A 49 -9.54 3.37 -3.37
C GLY A 49 -8.62 3.33 -2.16
N ASP A 50 -8.53 2.21 -1.45
CA ASP A 50 -7.59 2.08 -0.34
C ASP A 50 -6.16 2.14 -0.85
N ILE A 51 -5.30 2.81 -0.10
CA ILE A 51 -3.85 2.87 -0.37
C ILE A 51 -3.18 1.87 0.54
N VAL A 52 -2.44 0.95 -0.05
CA VAL A 52 -1.87 -0.19 0.67
C VAL A 52 -0.37 -0.35 0.39
N LEU A 53 0.34 -0.89 1.37
CA LEU A 53 1.69 -1.40 1.16
C LEU A 53 1.54 -2.85 0.71
N VAL A 54 2.00 -3.15 -0.49
CA VAL A 54 1.69 -4.40 -1.16
C VAL A 54 2.88 -4.88 -2.00
N ARG A 55 3.03 -6.20 -2.11
CA ARG A 55 4.06 -6.81 -2.96
C ARG A 55 3.42 -7.37 -4.22
N VAL A 56 3.90 -6.93 -5.38
CA VAL A 56 3.43 -7.41 -6.69
C VAL A 56 4.65 -7.81 -7.51
N HIS A 57 4.67 -9.05 -7.96
CA HIS A 57 5.77 -9.61 -8.78
C HIS A 57 7.16 -9.32 -8.17
N GLY A 58 7.27 -9.50 -6.85
CA GLY A 58 8.55 -9.36 -6.16
C GLY A 58 8.97 -7.94 -5.83
N THR A 59 8.15 -6.93 -6.11
CA THR A 59 8.43 -5.53 -5.81
C THR A 59 7.40 -4.98 -4.82
N ASP A 60 7.86 -4.21 -3.85
CA ASP A 60 6.98 -3.57 -2.87
C ASP A 60 6.56 -2.19 -3.36
N TYR A 61 5.25 -1.93 -3.26
CA TYR A 61 4.66 -0.66 -3.67
C TYR A 61 3.76 -0.10 -2.57
N LEU A 62 3.66 1.22 -2.51
CA LEU A 62 2.56 1.90 -1.83
C LEU A 62 1.62 2.39 -2.92
N HIS A 63 0.59 1.61 -3.24
CA HIS A 63 -0.29 1.84 -4.38
C HIS A 63 -1.76 1.65 -4.01
N LEU A 64 -2.64 1.88 -5.00
CA LEU A 64 -4.09 1.82 -4.83
C LEU A 64 -4.64 0.43 -5.10
N ILE A 65 -5.71 0.07 -4.40
CA ILE A 65 -6.61 -1.00 -4.83
C ILE A 65 -7.53 -0.40 -5.90
N LYS A 66 -7.43 -0.92 -7.12
CA LYS A 66 -8.22 -0.45 -8.27
C LYS A 66 -9.49 -1.27 -8.46
N ALA A 67 -9.48 -2.54 -8.07
CA ALA A 67 -10.63 -3.43 -8.17
C ALA A 67 -10.51 -4.55 -7.14
N VAL A 68 -11.64 -5.10 -6.73
CA VAL A 68 -11.71 -6.24 -5.83
C VAL A 68 -12.60 -7.30 -6.48
N SER A 69 -12.15 -8.53 -6.55
CA SER A 69 -12.91 -9.62 -7.13
C SER A 69 -12.50 -10.95 -6.49
N GLN A 70 -13.48 -11.67 -5.93
CA GLN A 70 -13.28 -13.00 -5.38
C GLN A 70 -12.09 -13.11 -4.40
N GLY A 71 -11.97 -12.13 -3.52
CA GLY A 71 -10.90 -12.11 -2.53
C GLY A 71 -9.53 -11.72 -3.08
N ARG A 72 -9.46 -11.22 -4.32
CA ARG A 72 -8.23 -10.74 -4.93
C ARG A 72 -8.35 -9.26 -5.21
N PHE A 73 -7.19 -8.60 -5.36
CA PHE A 73 -7.10 -7.15 -5.44
C PHE A 73 -6.25 -6.74 -6.63
N LEU A 74 -6.80 -5.88 -7.48
CA LEU A 74 -6.03 -5.28 -8.57
C LEU A 74 -5.31 -4.06 -8.05
N ILE A 75 -3.99 -4.06 -8.16
CA ILE A 75 -3.13 -3.00 -7.65
C ILE A 75 -2.70 -2.09 -8.79
N GLY A 76 -2.69 -0.80 -8.53
CA GLY A 76 -2.25 0.18 -9.51
C GLY A 76 -1.87 1.50 -8.89
N ASN A 77 -1.36 2.41 -9.72
CA ASN A 77 -0.94 3.74 -9.29
C ASN A 77 -2.04 4.78 -9.55
N ASN A 78 -1.79 6.03 -9.15
CA ASN A 78 -2.75 7.12 -9.34
C ASN A 78 -2.55 7.83 -10.70
N ARG A 79 -1.86 7.19 -11.64
CA ARG A 79 -1.59 7.73 -12.97
C ARG A 79 -2.17 6.84 -14.08
N GLY A 80 -3.11 5.97 -13.72
CA GLY A 80 -3.79 5.08 -14.65
C GLY A 80 -3.10 3.76 -14.93
N GLY A 81 -1.94 3.49 -14.30
CA GLY A 81 -1.22 2.23 -14.48
C GLY A 81 -1.71 1.16 -13.51
N THR A 82 -1.54 -0.11 -13.89
CA THR A 82 -1.82 -1.26 -13.02
C THR A 82 -0.58 -2.13 -12.90
N ASN A 83 -0.46 -2.79 -11.73
CA ASN A 83 0.66 -3.69 -11.44
C ASN A 83 0.26 -5.16 -11.57
N GLY A 84 -1.00 -5.47 -11.32
CA GLY A 84 -1.52 -6.83 -11.40
C GLY A 84 -2.43 -7.18 -10.23
N TRP A 85 -2.97 -8.41 -10.28
CA TRP A 85 -3.85 -8.95 -9.25
C TRP A 85 -3.04 -9.70 -8.21
N VAL A 86 -3.38 -9.51 -6.94
CA VAL A 86 -2.73 -10.19 -5.82
C VAL A 86 -3.78 -10.74 -4.85
N GLY A 87 -3.38 -11.72 -4.06
CA GLY A 87 -4.18 -12.19 -2.93
C GLY A 87 -3.95 -11.33 -1.70
N ALA A 88 -4.78 -11.52 -0.68
CA ALA A 88 -4.70 -10.74 0.56
C ALA A 88 -3.35 -10.86 1.26
N HIS A 89 -2.69 -12.02 1.16
CA HIS A 89 -1.40 -12.25 1.81
C HIS A 89 -0.28 -11.35 1.29
N ALA A 90 -0.44 -10.74 0.11
CA ALA A 90 0.54 -9.83 -0.46
C ALA A 90 0.39 -8.40 0.08
N ILE A 91 -0.70 -8.10 0.79
CA ILE A 91 -0.98 -6.78 1.34
C ILE A 91 -0.55 -6.74 2.80
N TYR A 92 0.43 -5.90 3.09
CA TYR A 92 1.03 -5.80 4.42
C TYR A 92 0.30 -4.83 5.33
N GLY A 93 -0.22 -3.74 4.77
CA GLY A 93 -0.87 -2.72 5.58
C GLY A 93 -1.64 -1.72 4.73
N ILE A 94 -2.42 -0.88 5.41
CA ILE A 94 -3.26 0.15 4.81
C ILE A 94 -2.87 1.52 5.33
N ALA A 95 -2.86 2.52 4.44
CA ALA A 95 -2.63 3.90 4.84
C ALA A 95 -3.87 4.43 5.57
N THR A 96 -3.66 4.90 6.79
CA THR A 96 -4.74 5.47 7.61
C THR A 96 -4.65 6.99 7.70
N LYS A 97 -3.48 7.57 7.40
CA LYS A 97 -3.28 9.01 7.44
C LYS A 97 -2.15 9.39 6.50
N ILE A 98 -2.34 10.47 5.76
CA ILE A 98 -1.33 10.99 4.83
C ILE A 98 -1.19 12.49 5.13
N GLU A 99 0.03 12.95 5.37
CA GLU A 99 0.31 14.35 5.71
C GLU A 99 1.60 14.81 5.04
N PRO A 100 1.68 16.11 4.73
CA PRO A 100 2.89 16.67 4.13
C PRO A 100 4.11 16.55 5.03
#